data_5be6d3c40b46e0a63f1dcbd36ef17e71
#
_entry.id   5be6d3c40b46e0a63f1dcbd36ef17e71
#
_cell.length_a   1.000
_cell.length_b   1.000
_cell.length_c   1.000
_cell.angle_alpha   90.00
_cell.angle_beta   90.00
_cell.angle_gamma   90.00
#
_symmetry.space_group_name_H-M   'P 1'
#
loop_
_entity.id
_entity.type
_entity.pdbx_description
1 polymer ?
#
loop_
_entity_poly.entity_id
_entity_poly.type
_entity_poly.pdbx_seq_one_letter_code
_entity_poly.pdbx_strand_id
1 'polypeptide(L)'
;MKYCLPLCCVWLFIWPAAAAIAAAKAANDPANAPLVMLISVDGMKPEAVIDSQRHALKVPNLRAFMADGAYAQGVRGVLPTLTYPSHTTLLTGASPAKHGIFDNTTFDPKLLNQRGWYWYAEDIKVPTLWDAASAANIKTANIYWPVSVAAKISYNLPQIWRAGTDDDLKLQRALSTPGLEQELSAELGRYPGGMEETVAEDEIRARFAIRLLEKKHPGFFTVYLTGLDTEEHASGPFSPKSNQTLERLDALVGSLRAAAEKAAPGRATVCVVSDHGFAAVEHDVNLYAAFREAGLFGVDKDNKVTDWKAMLWPAGGSAAVMLADPKDEQVRARVKALLDKLASEPADGIDRIWSQEEMRQGRGFPNAAFLVSLKIGYEMAYSLSMPLITAPSNLGMHGYVPERAEMRSSFFIVGPHIPKGKSLEEIDMRQIAPTLADALHIKLAGAELGPVPLH
;
A
#
# COMPACT_ATOMS: atom_id res chain seq x y z
N MET A 1 -81.36 29.43 -26.08
CA MET A 1 -80.27 29.38 -25.13
C MET A 1 -79.36 28.23 -25.54
N LYS A 2 -78.21 28.53 -26.15
CA LYS A 2 -77.20 27.53 -26.60
C LYS A 2 -76.07 27.60 -25.65
N TYR A 3 -75.76 26.50 -24.98
CA TYR A 3 -74.59 26.35 -24.11
C TYR A 3 -73.41 25.79 -24.94
N CYS A 4 -72.35 26.56 -25.09
CA CYS A 4 -71.03 26.13 -25.58
C CYS A 4 -70.20 25.63 -24.37
N LEU A 5 -69.77 24.36 -24.37
CA LEU A 5 -68.71 23.87 -23.49
C LEU A 5 -67.34 24.14 -24.12
N PRO A 6 -66.33 24.61 -23.37
CA PRO A 6 -64.98 24.66 -23.84
C PRO A 6 -64.28 23.31 -23.67
N LEU A 7 -63.63 22.86 -24.76
CA LEU A 7 -62.72 21.70 -24.76
C LEU A 7 -61.41 22.11 -24.06
N CYS A 8 -61.13 21.52 -22.87
CA CYS A 8 -59.81 21.63 -22.24
C CYS A 8 -58.83 20.63 -22.87
N CYS A 9 -57.88 21.12 -23.64
CA CYS A 9 -56.74 20.31 -24.08
C CYS A 9 -55.80 20.10 -22.92
N VAL A 10 -55.74 18.88 -22.41
CA VAL A 10 -54.74 18.42 -21.45
C VAL A 10 -53.49 18.03 -22.22
N TRP A 11 -52.46 18.90 -22.22
CA TRP A 11 -51.12 18.55 -22.69
C TRP A 11 -50.44 17.71 -21.62
N LEU A 12 -50.34 16.38 -21.83
CA LEU A 12 -49.53 15.48 -21.01
C LEU A 12 -48.04 15.76 -21.28
N PHE A 13 -47.36 16.35 -20.30
CA PHE A 13 -45.90 16.39 -20.25
C PHE A 13 -45.32 15.00 -19.92
N ILE A 14 -45.02 14.18 -20.93
CA ILE A 14 -44.33 12.88 -20.80
C ILE A 14 -42.91 12.99 -21.32
N TRP A 15 -42.10 13.94 -20.85
CA TRP A 15 -40.74 14.05 -21.38
C TRP A 15 -39.55 14.07 -20.37
N PRO A 16 -39.64 14.04 -19.06
CA PRO A 16 -38.40 13.91 -18.27
C PRO A 16 -38.07 12.47 -17.88
N ALA A 17 -39.04 11.55 -17.77
CA ALA A 17 -38.78 10.20 -17.29
C ALA A 17 -38.03 9.30 -18.30
N ALA A 18 -38.34 9.40 -19.58
CA ALA A 18 -37.69 8.59 -20.62
C ALA A 18 -36.22 9.01 -20.85
N ALA A 19 -35.91 10.29 -20.76
CA ALA A 19 -34.53 10.78 -20.84
C ALA A 19 -33.70 10.39 -19.61
N ALA A 20 -34.30 10.41 -18.41
CA ALA A 20 -33.65 9.96 -17.19
C ALA A 20 -33.39 8.44 -17.18
N ILE A 21 -34.34 7.65 -17.68
CA ILE A 21 -34.18 6.19 -17.81
C ILE A 21 -33.15 5.85 -18.90
N ALA A 22 -33.12 6.57 -20.01
CA ALA A 22 -32.10 6.40 -21.07
C ALA A 22 -30.71 6.81 -20.59
N ALA A 23 -30.57 7.88 -19.83
CA ALA A 23 -29.32 8.30 -19.22
C ALA A 23 -28.84 7.31 -18.14
N ALA A 24 -29.73 6.80 -17.29
CA ALA A 24 -29.41 5.76 -16.31
C ALA A 24 -29.05 4.43 -16.98
N LYS A 25 -29.67 4.09 -18.11
CA LYS A 25 -29.34 2.87 -18.87
C LYS A 25 -28.02 3.02 -19.64
N ALA A 26 -27.70 4.21 -20.15
CA ALA A 26 -26.42 4.50 -20.77
C ALA A 26 -25.26 4.57 -19.75
N ALA A 27 -25.53 5.04 -18.54
CA ALA A 27 -24.55 5.04 -17.44
C ALA A 27 -24.25 3.62 -16.91
N ASN A 28 -25.19 2.67 -17.09
CA ASN A 28 -25.04 1.27 -16.68
C ASN A 28 -24.66 0.33 -17.83
N ASP A 29 -24.40 0.85 -19.02
CA ASP A 29 -23.90 0.06 -20.15
C ASP A 29 -22.41 -0.28 -19.86
N PRO A 30 -22.02 -1.57 -19.76
CA PRO A 30 -20.64 -1.97 -19.57
C PRO A 30 -19.67 -1.37 -20.60
N ALA A 31 -20.17 -1.08 -21.82
CA ALA A 31 -19.40 -0.42 -22.87
C ALA A 31 -19.07 1.05 -22.55
N ASN A 32 -19.79 1.70 -21.63
CA ASN A 32 -19.63 3.10 -21.22
C ASN A 32 -19.12 3.27 -19.78
N ALA A 33 -18.89 2.17 -19.04
CA ALA A 33 -18.42 2.24 -17.67
C ALA A 33 -16.97 2.78 -17.59
N PRO A 34 -16.63 3.61 -16.60
CA PRO A 34 -15.25 4.02 -16.36
C PRO A 34 -14.39 2.81 -15.98
N LEU A 35 -13.11 2.86 -16.33
CA LEU A 35 -12.08 1.99 -15.81
C LEU A 35 -11.14 2.81 -14.93
N VAL A 36 -10.97 2.43 -13.69
CA VAL A 36 -9.93 2.97 -12.82
C VAL A 36 -8.92 1.87 -12.52
N MET A 37 -7.67 2.08 -12.90
CA MET A 37 -6.55 1.18 -12.62
C MET A 37 -5.60 1.86 -11.64
N LEU A 38 -5.37 1.23 -10.50
CA LEU A 38 -4.39 1.64 -9.49
C LEU A 38 -3.19 0.70 -9.56
N ILE A 39 -2.03 1.24 -9.91
CA ILE A 39 -0.76 0.52 -10.00
C ILE A 39 0.11 1.00 -8.85
N SER A 40 0.55 0.10 -7.99
CA SER A 40 1.57 0.40 -6.97
C SER A 40 2.91 -0.14 -7.43
N VAL A 41 3.95 0.71 -7.37
CA VAL A 41 5.35 0.34 -7.54
C VAL A 41 6.01 0.53 -6.17
N ASP A 42 6.28 -0.59 -5.49
CA ASP A 42 6.78 -0.61 -4.12
C ASP A 42 8.09 0.17 -3.97
N GLY A 43 8.16 1.01 -2.95
CA GLY A 43 9.36 1.77 -2.62
C GLY A 43 9.68 2.95 -3.54
N MET A 44 8.93 3.17 -4.64
CA MET A 44 9.26 4.17 -5.65
C MET A 44 9.18 5.60 -5.11
N LYS A 45 10.32 6.25 -4.98
CA LYS A 45 10.45 7.65 -4.56
C LYS A 45 10.00 8.61 -5.67
N PRO A 46 9.31 9.73 -5.36
CA PRO A 46 8.86 10.69 -6.38
C PRO A 46 10.03 11.30 -7.16
N GLU A 47 11.17 11.54 -6.52
CA GLU A 47 12.37 12.09 -7.16
C GLU A 47 12.96 11.18 -8.24
N ALA A 48 12.72 9.87 -8.17
CA ALA A 48 13.14 8.92 -9.23
C ALA A 48 12.47 9.21 -10.58
N VAL A 49 11.31 9.87 -10.57
CA VAL A 49 10.57 10.27 -11.77
C VAL A 49 10.71 11.76 -12.04
N ILE A 50 10.48 12.60 -11.03
CA ILE A 50 10.50 14.06 -11.15
C ILE A 50 11.91 14.56 -11.52
N ASP A 51 12.90 14.05 -10.80
CA ASP A 51 14.33 14.42 -10.97
C ASP A 51 15.12 13.29 -11.62
N SER A 52 14.49 12.46 -12.46
CA SER A 52 15.10 11.26 -13.05
C SER A 52 16.47 11.49 -13.71
N GLN A 53 16.68 12.68 -14.30
CA GLN A 53 17.96 13.04 -14.93
C GLN A 53 19.10 13.14 -13.91
N ARG A 54 18.82 13.60 -12.69
CA ARG A 54 19.81 13.69 -11.60
C ARG A 54 20.33 12.31 -11.19
N HIS A 55 19.49 11.29 -11.32
CA HIS A 55 19.81 9.90 -10.99
C HIS A 55 20.16 9.06 -12.22
N ALA A 56 20.32 9.69 -13.41
CA ALA A 56 20.58 9.03 -14.69
C ALA A 56 19.52 7.95 -15.05
N LEU A 57 18.29 8.10 -14.56
CA LEU A 57 17.17 7.17 -14.77
C LEU A 57 16.45 7.44 -16.10
N LYS A 58 16.11 6.37 -16.80
CA LYS A 58 15.34 6.39 -18.05
C LYS A 58 13.94 5.83 -17.80
N VAL A 59 13.03 6.69 -17.37
CA VAL A 59 11.63 6.37 -17.00
C VAL A 59 10.63 7.15 -17.86
N PRO A 60 10.65 6.99 -19.21
CA PRO A 60 9.83 7.81 -20.11
C PRO A 60 8.32 7.61 -19.91
N ASN A 61 7.87 6.41 -19.55
CA ASN A 61 6.44 6.13 -19.34
C ASN A 61 5.92 6.79 -18.07
N LEU A 62 6.61 6.70 -16.95
CA LEU A 62 6.28 7.40 -15.72
C LEU A 62 6.32 8.92 -15.91
N ARG A 63 7.32 9.44 -16.62
CA ARG A 63 7.39 10.87 -16.95
C ARG A 63 6.22 11.33 -17.84
N ALA A 64 5.70 10.45 -18.70
CA ALA A 64 4.53 10.78 -19.50
C ALA A 64 3.27 11.03 -18.64
N PHE A 65 3.16 10.43 -17.45
CA PHE A 65 2.08 10.75 -16.51
C PHE A 65 2.14 12.21 -16.05
N MET A 66 3.35 12.75 -15.84
CA MET A 66 3.51 14.16 -15.46
C MET A 66 3.04 15.10 -16.56
N ALA A 67 3.33 14.78 -17.83
CA ALA A 67 2.93 15.61 -18.96
C ALA A 67 1.45 15.48 -19.31
N ASP A 68 0.89 14.27 -19.22
CA ASP A 68 -0.47 13.94 -19.66
C ASP A 68 -1.53 14.09 -18.56
N GLY A 69 -1.12 14.28 -17.30
CA GLY A 69 -2.01 14.29 -16.14
C GLY A 69 -1.50 15.13 -14.99
N ALA A 70 -1.75 14.67 -13.77
CA ALA A 70 -1.35 15.34 -12.54
C ALA A 70 -0.38 14.45 -11.70
N TYR A 71 0.48 15.09 -10.92
CA TYR A 71 1.42 14.41 -10.03
C TYR A 71 1.68 15.24 -8.77
N ALA A 72 2.04 14.60 -7.66
CA ALA A 72 2.47 15.26 -6.45
C ALA A 72 4.00 15.31 -6.37
N GLN A 73 4.55 16.40 -5.78
CA GLN A 73 5.98 16.51 -5.46
C GLN A 73 6.41 15.48 -4.43
N GLY A 74 5.46 15.00 -3.62
CA GLY A 74 5.63 13.93 -2.67
C GLY A 74 4.29 13.56 -2.05
N VAL A 75 4.20 12.35 -1.54
CA VAL A 75 3.07 11.88 -0.75
C VAL A 75 3.56 11.61 0.66
N ARG A 76 2.98 12.27 1.64
CA ARG A 76 3.23 11.95 3.04
C ARG A 76 2.48 10.66 3.39
N GLY A 77 3.24 9.62 3.71
CA GLY A 77 2.72 8.30 4.11
C GLY A 77 2.09 8.29 5.49
N VAL A 78 1.77 7.09 5.95
CA VAL A 78 1.21 6.82 7.29
C VAL A 78 2.27 6.29 8.24
N LEU A 79 1.95 6.20 9.53
CA LEU A 79 2.82 5.66 10.57
C LEU A 79 2.41 4.20 10.89
N PRO A 80 3.30 3.22 10.69
CA PRO A 80 4.63 3.29 10.06
C PRO A 80 4.56 3.40 8.53
N THR A 81 5.66 3.82 7.89
CA THR A 81 5.79 3.84 6.42
C THR A 81 6.17 2.46 5.91
N LEU A 82 5.23 1.51 6.05
CA LEU A 82 5.37 0.11 5.68
C LEU A 82 4.36 -0.28 4.62
N THR A 83 4.67 -1.34 3.89
CA THR A 83 3.91 -1.85 2.75
C THR A 83 2.43 -2.07 3.07
N TYR A 84 2.09 -2.91 4.06
CA TYR A 84 0.71 -3.31 4.32
C TYR A 84 -0.16 -2.19 4.91
N PRO A 85 0.32 -1.41 5.91
CA PRO A 85 -0.41 -0.22 6.38
C PRO A 85 -0.65 0.80 5.27
N SER A 86 0.35 1.08 4.44
CA SER A 86 0.25 2.05 3.34
C SER A 86 -0.70 1.58 2.24
N HIS A 87 -0.57 0.33 1.77
CA HIS A 87 -1.47 -0.24 0.77
C HIS A 87 -2.93 -0.29 1.24
N THR A 88 -3.15 -0.54 2.54
CA THR A 88 -4.50 -0.48 3.12
C THR A 88 -5.02 0.96 3.14
N THR A 89 -4.16 1.94 3.44
CA THR A 89 -4.51 3.36 3.37
C THR A 89 -4.85 3.80 1.95
N LEU A 90 -4.09 3.35 0.94
CA LEU A 90 -4.33 3.61 -0.48
C LEU A 90 -5.70 3.08 -0.97
N LEU A 91 -6.29 2.11 -0.27
CA LEU A 91 -7.61 1.54 -0.58
C LEU A 91 -8.74 2.07 0.28
N THR A 92 -8.44 2.62 1.46
CA THR A 92 -9.46 3.01 2.43
C THR A 92 -9.57 4.51 2.66
N GLY A 93 -8.48 5.26 2.38
CA GLY A 93 -8.36 6.66 2.77
C GLY A 93 -8.33 6.89 4.28
N ALA A 94 -8.06 5.83 5.06
CA ALA A 94 -7.99 5.85 6.51
C ALA A 94 -6.57 5.57 7.00
N SER A 95 -6.26 6.01 8.21
CA SER A 95 -4.98 5.75 8.89
C SER A 95 -4.92 4.36 9.50
N PRO A 96 -3.72 3.81 9.81
CA PRO A 96 -3.54 2.52 10.48
C PRO A 96 -4.35 2.38 11.77
N ALA A 97 -4.42 3.42 12.59
CA ALA A 97 -5.24 3.42 13.81
C ALA A 97 -6.73 3.19 13.54
N LYS A 98 -7.22 3.52 12.35
CA LYS A 98 -8.62 3.38 11.96
C LYS A 98 -8.89 2.11 11.15
N HIS A 99 -8.01 1.77 10.20
CA HIS A 99 -8.22 0.58 9.38
C HIS A 99 -7.69 -0.72 10.02
N GLY A 100 -6.87 -0.66 11.09
CA GLY A 100 -6.48 -1.81 11.90
C GLY A 100 -5.26 -2.59 11.42
N ILE A 101 -4.64 -2.23 10.31
CA ILE A 101 -3.39 -2.82 9.82
C ILE A 101 -2.24 -1.93 10.26
N PHE A 102 -1.47 -2.39 11.26
CA PHE A 102 -0.48 -1.57 11.95
C PHE A 102 0.95 -1.83 11.50
N ASP A 103 1.19 -2.97 10.88
CA ASP A 103 2.50 -3.44 10.44
C ASP A 103 2.31 -4.41 9.26
N ASN A 104 3.38 -4.92 8.66
CA ASN A 104 3.31 -6.00 7.68
C ASN A 104 2.92 -7.32 8.35
N THR A 105 3.36 -7.52 9.60
CA THR A 105 3.12 -8.73 10.38
C THR A 105 2.28 -8.46 11.62
N THR A 106 1.58 -9.48 12.11
CA THR A 106 0.86 -9.41 13.38
C THR A 106 1.83 -9.36 14.56
N PHE A 107 1.46 -8.68 15.64
CA PHE A 107 2.27 -8.68 16.86
C PHE A 107 2.37 -10.08 17.46
N ASP A 108 3.58 -10.59 17.55
CA ASP A 108 3.89 -11.92 18.10
C ASP A 108 5.00 -11.82 19.17
N PRO A 109 4.65 -11.55 20.43
CA PRO A 109 5.63 -11.33 21.48
C PRO A 109 6.49 -12.56 21.82
N LYS A 110 6.04 -13.75 21.44
CA LYS A 110 6.79 -15.00 21.66
C LYS A 110 7.52 -15.47 20.41
N LEU A 111 7.42 -14.75 19.30
CA LEU A 111 8.04 -15.07 18.02
C LEU A 111 7.71 -16.50 17.53
N LEU A 112 6.48 -16.96 17.78
CA LEU A 112 6.00 -18.30 17.41
C LEU A 112 5.53 -18.33 15.95
N ASN A 113 4.91 -17.26 15.49
CA ASN A 113 4.41 -17.09 14.13
C ASN A 113 5.31 -16.14 13.34
N GLN A 114 6.56 -16.54 13.10
CA GLN A 114 7.60 -15.71 12.49
C GLN A 114 7.24 -15.09 11.14
N ARG A 115 6.15 -15.53 10.50
CA ARG A 115 5.66 -15.04 9.22
C ARG A 115 4.14 -14.82 9.25
N GLY A 116 3.62 -14.30 10.35
CA GLY A 116 2.23 -13.94 10.56
C GLY A 116 1.87 -12.64 9.87
N TRP A 117 1.96 -12.62 8.55
CA TRP A 117 1.61 -11.46 7.74
C TRP A 117 0.09 -11.21 7.78
N TYR A 118 -0.30 -9.94 7.66
CA TYR A 118 -1.70 -9.56 7.51
C TYR A 118 -2.19 -9.91 6.09
N TRP A 119 -2.59 -11.16 5.86
CA TRP A 119 -3.06 -11.58 4.54
C TRP A 119 -4.54 -11.31 4.29
N TYR A 120 -5.35 -11.37 5.37
CA TYR A 120 -6.79 -11.47 5.30
C TYR A 120 -7.46 -10.10 5.30
N ALA A 121 -8.34 -9.85 4.30
CA ALA A 121 -9.10 -8.62 4.21
C ALA A 121 -10.07 -8.39 5.40
N GLU A 122 -10.43 -9.43 6.15
CA GLU A 122 -11.25 -9.32 7.37
C GLU A 122 -10.55 -8.55 8.52
N ASP A 123 -9.23 -8.43 8.45
CA ASP A 123 -8.46 -7.62 9.40
C ASP A 123 -8.64 -6.12 9.17
N ILE A 124 -9.05 -5.70 7.98
CA ILE A 124 -9.35 -4.31 7.65
C ILE A 124 -10.69 -3.92 8.29
N LYS A 125 -10.69 -2.89 9.16
CA LYS A 125 -11.84 -2.50 9.98
C LYS A 125 -12.74 -1.43 9.36
N VAL A 126 -12.43 -0.97 8.15
CA VAL A 126 -13.20 0.03 7.40
C VAL A 126 -13.42 -0.44 5.95
N PRO A 127 -14.46 0.03 5.25
CA PRO A 127 -14.68 -0.33 3.86
C PRO A 127 -13.53 0.09 2.95
N THR A 128 -13.17 -0.79 2.02
CA THR A 128 -12.18 -0.54 0.97
C THR A 128 -12.83 -0.03 -0.32
N LEU A 129 -12.03 0.46 -1.27
CA LEU A 129 -12.49 0.75 -2.65
C LEU A 129 -13.09 -0.49 -3.32
N TRP A 130 -12.59 -1.70 -3.03
CA TRP A 130 -13.19 -2.95 -3.54
C TRP A 130 -14.60 -3.16 -3.00
N ASP A 131 -14.81 -2.93 -1.69
CA ASP A 131 -16.14 -3.03 -1.09
C ASP A 131 -17.11 -2.01 -1.68
N ALA A 132 -16.66 -0.75 -1.82
CA ALA A 132 -17.46 0.34 -2.37
C ALA A 132 -17.81 0.10 -3.85
N ALA A 133 -16.84 -0.33 -4.66
CA ALA A 133 -17.06 -0.68 -6.07
C ALA A 133 -18.01 -1.88 -6.21
N SER A 134 -17.81 -2.92 -5.41
CA SER A 134 -18.69 -4.11 -5.39
C SER A 134 -20.13 -3.74 -5.00
N ALA A 135 -20.32 -2.87 -3.99
CA ALA A 135 -21.63 -2.36 -3.59
C ALA A 135 -22.32 -1.55 -4.68
N ALA A 136 -21.56 -0.90 -5.57
CA ALA A 136 -22.03 -0.20 -6.77
C ALA A 136 -22.18 -1.12 -8.00
N ASN A 137 -22.05 -2.45 -7.85
CA ASN A 137 -22.06 -3.45 -8.93
C ASN A 137 -20.95 -3.25 -9.97
N ILE A 138 -19.85 -2.61 -9.63
CA ILE A 138 -18.65 -2.51 -10.45
C ILE A 138 -17.81 -3.77 -10.23
N LYS A 139 -17.49 -4.47 -11.33
CA LYS A 139 -16.57 -5.61 -11.26
C LYS A 139 -15.19 -5.14 -10.87
N THR A 140 -14.57 -5.85 -9.93
CA THR A 140 -13.24 -5.54 -9.42
C THR A 140 -12.24 -6.61 -9.78
N ALA A 141 -10.99 -6.23 -9.97
CA ALA A 141 -9.89 -7.17 -10.16
C ALA A 141 -8.70 -6.80 -9.29
N ASN A 142 -7.88 -7.79 -8.97
CA ASN A 142 -6.65 -7.63 -8.21
C ASN A 142 -5.57 -8.56 -8.70
N ILE A 143 -4.36 -8.02 -8.86
CA ILE A 143 -3.12 -8.77 -9.02
C ILE A 143 -2.17 -8.38 -7.89
N TYR A 144 -1.98 -9.30 -6.97
CA TYR A 144 -0.94 -9.31 -5.93
C TYR A 144 -1.03 -8.21 -4.86
N TRP A 145 -2.11 -7.43 -4.75
CA TRP A 145 -2.24 -6.42 -3.70
C TRP A 145 -2.28 -7.04 -2.31
N PRO A 146 -1.57 -6.45 -1.30
CA PRO A 146 -1.54 -6.97 0.08
C PRO A 146 -2.91 -6.90 0.76
N VAL A 147 -3.08 -7.68 1.84
CA VAL A 147 -4.30 -7.74 2.66
C VAL A 147 -5.56 -8.00 1.82
N SER A 148 -5.44 -8.83 0.79
CA SER A 148 -6.52 -9.07 -0.18
C SER A 148 -7.09 -10.51 -0.17
N VAL A 149 -6.58 -11.39 0.68
CA VAL A 149 -7.14 -12.75 0.83
C VAL A 149 -8.58 -12.66 1.33
N ALA A 150 -9.49 -13.33 0.64
CA ALA A 150 -10.93 -13.31 0.90
C ALA A 150 -11.61 -11.92 0.80
N ALA A 151 -10.97 -10.92 0.20
CA ALA A 151 -11.60 -9.64 -0.11
C ALA A 151 -12.76 -9.81 -1.12
N LYS A 152 -13.74 -8.92 -1.06
CA LYS A 152 -14.88 -8.90 -2.00
C LYS A 152 -14.46 -8.39 -3.38
N ILE A 153 -13.62 -9.16 -4.05
CA ILE A 153 -13.07 -8.87 -5.38
C ILE A 153 -13.59 -9.91 -6.36
N SER A 154 -14.09 -9.45 -7.52
CA SER A 154 -14.65 -10.34 -8.54
C SER A 154 -13.60 -11.29 -9.12
N TYR A 155 -12.38 -10.79 -9.32
CA TYR A 155 -11.24 -11.52 -9.92
C TYR A 155 -9.99 -11.24 -9.10
N ASN A 156 -9.65 -12.12 -8.16
CA ASN A 156 -8.60 -11.92 -7.17
C ASN A 156 -7.47 -12.95 -7.33
N LEU A 157 -6.25 -12.46 -7.54
CA LEU A 157 -5.00 -13.18 -7.32
C LEU A 157 -4.27 -12.46 -6.17
N PRO A 158 -4.53 -12.85 -4.90
CA PRO A 158 -4.06 -12.13 -3.73
C PRO A 158 -2.56 -12.31 -3.51
N GLN A 159 -1.95 -11.37 -2.79
CA GLN A 159 -0.61 -11.58 -2.24
C GLN A 159 -0.70 -12.56 -1.06
N ILE A 160 0.21 -13.53 -1.06
CA ILE A 160 0.59 -14.31 0.11
C ILE A 160 2.11 -14.37 0.17
N TRP A 161 2.68 -14.02 1.29
CA TRP A 161 4.12 -14.04 1.50
C TRP A 161 4.48 -15.09 2.54
N ARG A 162 5.02 -16.23 2.11
CA ARG A 162 5.22 -17.38 2.95
C ARG A 162 6.62 -17.98 2.80
N ALA A 163 6.73 -19.28 2.53
CA ALA A 163 7.97 -20.02 2.66
C ALA A 163 8.81 -20.14 1.37
N GLY A 164 8.28 -19.75 0.21
CA GLY A 164 8.94 -19.90 -1.09
C GLY A 164 9.03 -21.37 -1.54
N THR A 165 8.01 -22.17 -1.25
CA THR A 165 7.95 -23.59 -1.63
C THR A 165 6.87 -23.83 -2.70
N ASP A 166 6.92 -25.03 -3.34
CA ASP A 166 5.87 -25.42 -4.31
C ASP A 166 4.45 -25.46 -3.71
N ASP A 167 4.33 -25.61 -2.39
CA ASP A 167 3.04 -25.54 -1.69
C ASP A 167 2.47 -24.14 -1.68
N ASP A 168 3.31 -23.11 -1.80
CA ASP A 168 2.85 -21.72 -1.91
C ASP A 168 2.03 -21.48 -3.19
N LEU A 169 2.39 -22.14 -4.31
CA LEU A 169 1.59 -22.11 -5.53
C LEU A 169 0.22 -22.74 -5.36
N LYS A 170 0.14 -23.85 -4.62
CA LYS A 170 -1.13 -24.51 -4.31
C LYS A 170 -1.99 -23.63 -3.43
N LEU A 171 -1.36 -22.98 -2.42
CA LEU A 171 -2.03 -22.04 -1.54
C LEU A 171 -2.49 -20.79 -2.28
N GLN A 172 -1.63 -20.20 -3.12
CA GLN A 172 -1.97 -19.07 -3.98
C GLN A 172 -3.22 -19.38 -4.81
N ARG A 173 -3.26 -20.55 -5.45
CA ARG A 173 -4.39 -21.03 -6.24
C ARG A 173 -5.65 -21.21 -5.40
N ALA A 174 -5.53 -21.79 -4.20
CA ALA A 174 -6.66 -22.04 -3.31
C ALA A 174 -7.27 -20.74 -2.75
N LEU A 175 -6.46 -19.69 -2.58
CA LEU A 175 -6.89 -18.38 -2.06
C LEU A 175 -7.30 -17.40 -3.17
N SER A 176 -7.05 -17.73 -4.43
CA SER A 176 -7.47 -16.96 -5.59
C SER A 176 -8.96 -17.19 -5.92
N THR A 177 -9.53 -16.31 -6.74
CA THR A 177 -10.86 -16.57 -7.32
C THR A 177 -10.85 -17.95 -7.98
N PRO A 178 -11.80 -18.86 -7.67
CA PRO A 178 -11.80 -20.22 -8.16
C PRO A 178 -11.65 -20.32 -9.69
N GLY A 179 -10.66 -21.08 -10.14
CA GLY A 179 -10.37 -21.32 -11.57
C GLY A 179 -9.62 -20.18 -12.28
N LEU A 180 -9.52 -18.98 -11.68
CA LEU A 180 -8.93 -17.81 -12.36
C LEU A 180 -7.44 -18.00 -12.67
N GLU A 181 -6.64 -18.43 -11.67
CA GLU A 181 -5.21 -18.67 -11.85
C GLU A 181 -4.97 -19.74 -12.93
N GLN A 182 -5.72 -20.84 -12.89
CA GLN A 182 -5.61 -21.93 -13.88
C GLN A 182 -5.98 -21.46 -15.28
N GLU A 183 -7.05 -20.67 -15.42
CA GLU A 183 -7.49 -20.12 -16.71
C GLU A 183 -6.39 -19.26 -17.35
N LEU A 184 -5.77 -18.35 -16.56
CA LEU A 184 -4.73 -17.46 -17.05
C LEU A 184 -3.41 -18.21 -17.28
N SER A 185 -3.03 -19.12 -16.39
CA SER A 185 -1.80 -19.91 -16.50
C SER A 185 -1.80 -20.87 -17.70
N ALA A 186 -2.96 -21.34 -18.14
CA ALA A 186 -3.07 -22.14 -19.35
C ALA A 186 -2.61 -21.40 -20.63
N GLU A 187 -2.70 -20.08 -20.63
CA GLU A 187 -2.30 -19.22 -21.75
C GLU A 187 -0.92 -18.59 -21.56
N LEU A 188 -0.57 -18.23 -20.32
CA LEU A 188 0.60 -17.40 -20.00
C LEU A 188 1.74 -18.14 -19.32
N GLY A 189 1.53 -19.39 -18.93
CA GLY A 189 2.46 -20.18 -18.13
C GLY A 189 2.26 -19.95 -16.62
N ARG A 190 3.23 -20.40 -15.82
CA ARG A 190 3.17 -20.39 -14.36
C ARG A 190 3.02 -18.95 -13.80
N TYR A 191 2.09 -18.77 -12.85
CA TYR A 191 2.02 -17.57 -12.02
C TYR A 191 3.11 -17.63 -10.93
N PRO A 192 3.72 -16.49 -10.51
CA PRO A 192 4.76 -16.48 -9.48
C PRO A 192 4.26 -16.99 -8.12
N GLY A 193 5.13 -17.65 -7.37
CA GLY A 193 4.85 -18.10 -6.00
C GLY A 193 5.03 -16.98 -4.96
N GLY A 194 4.70 -17.29 -3.70
CA GLY A 194 4.54 -16.31 -2.63
C GLY A 194 5.73 -15.41 -2.33
N MET A 195 6.97 -15.90 -2.39
CA MET A 195 8.17 -15.10 -2.08
C MET A 195 8.98 -14.69 -3.33
N GLU A 196 8.41 -14.87 -4.51
CA GLU A 196 9.05 -14.48 -5.77
C GLU A 196 8.68 -13.01 -6.06
N GLU A 197 9.52 -12.07 -5.58
CA GLU A 197 9.26 -10.62 -5.61
C GLU A 197 10.33 -9.83 -6.36
N THR A 198 10.85 -10.37 -7.45
CA THR A 198 11.77 -9.67 -8.32
C THR A 198 11.04 -9.01 -9.50
N VAL A 199 11.73 -8.14 -10.23
CA VAL A 199 11.17 -7.52 -11.44
C VAL A 199 10.82 -8.55 -12.54
N ALA A 200 11.45 -9.73 -12.54
CA ALA A 200 11.11 -10.81 -13.48
C ALA A 200 9.70 -11.37 -13.20
N GLU A 201 9.34 -11.52 -11.93
CA GLU A 201 8.00 -11.93 -11.53
C GLU A 201 6.98 -10.80 -11.77
N ASP A 202 7.36 -9.54 -11.62
CA ASP A 202 6.50 -8.41 -11.98
C ASP A 202 6.17 -8.37 -13.48
N GLU A 203 7.11 -8.77 -14.34
CA GLU A 203 6.84 -8.94 -15.78
C GLU A 203 5.77 -10.01 -16.03
N ILE A 204 5.75 -11.08 -15.23
CA ILE A 204 4.71 -12.10 -15.32
C ILE A 204 3.39 -11.54 -14.76
N ARG A 205 3.40 -10.89 -13.59
CA ARG A 205 2.21 -10.27 -12.99
C ARG A 205 1.58 -9.25 -13.92
N ALA A 206 2.38 -8.41 -14.59
CA ALA A 206 1.89 -7.44 -15.57
C ALA A 206 1.21 -8.12 -16.77
N ARG A 207 1.77 -9.23 -17.30
CA ARG A 207 1.13 -10.00 -18.38
C ARG A 207 -0.21 -10.61 -17.92
N PHE A 208 -0.27 -11.13 -16.70
CA PHE A 208 -1.51 -11.64 -16.10
C PHE A 208 -2.53 -10.52 -15.91
N ALA A 209 -2.11 -9.32 -15.45
CA ALA A 209 -2.97 -8.16 -15.32
C ALA A 209 -3.57 -7.74 -16.66
N ILE A 210 -2.75 -7.60 -17.70
CA ILE A 210 -3.21 -7.24 -19.05
C ILE A 210 -4.22 -8.27 -19.56
N ARG A 211 -3.90 -9.56 -19.42
CA ARG A 211 -4.78 -10.63 -19.90
C ARG A 211 -6.11 -10.69 -19.13
N LEU A 212 -6.05 -10.50 -17.80
CA LEU A 212 -7.24 -10.42 -16.98
C LEU A 212 -8.12 -9.24 -17.40
N LEU A 213 -7.53 -8.07 -17.61
CA LEU A 213 -8.23 -6.89 -18.10
C LEU A 213 -8.95 -7.16 -19.44
N GLU A 214 -8.27 -7.75 -20.40
CA GLU A 214 -8.82 -8.09 -21.72
C GLU A 214 -9.98 -9.10 -21.65
N LYS A 215 -9.92 -10.06 -20.74
CA LYS A 215 -10.94 -11.13 -20.64
C LYS A 215 -12.13 -10.77 -19.74
N LYS A 216 -11.91 -10.01 -18.68
CA LYS A 216 -12.89 -9.85 -17.60
C LYS A 216 -13.50 -8.44 -17.52
N HIS A 217 -12.86 -7.44 -18.13
CA HIS A 217 -13.32 -6.04 -18.18
C HIS A 217 -13.76 -5.49 -16.82
N PRO A 218 -12.88 -5.47 -15.79
CA PRO A 218 -13.19 -4.86 -14.51
C PRO A 218 -13.32 -3.34 -14.64
N GLY A 219 -14.16 -2.71 -13.82
CA GLY A 219 -14.24 -1.25 -13.73
C GLY A 219 -13.28 -0.66 -12.69
N PHE A 220 -12.84 -1.48 -11.70
CA PHE A 220 -11.77 -1.12 -10.77
C PHE A 220 -10.72 -2.22 -10.70
N PHE A 221 -9.46 -1.86 -10.87
CA PHE A 221 -8.37 -2.82 -10.96
C PHE A 221 -7.14 -2.36 -10.16
N THR A 222 -6.65 -3.20 -9.26
CA THR A 222 -5.42 -2.99 -8.48
C THR A 222 -4.31 -3.92 -8.97
N VAL A 223 -3.12 -3.37 -9.22
CA VAL A 223 -1.92 -4.11 -9.63
C VAL A 223 -0.76 -3.67 -8.74
N TYR A 224 -0.04 -4.62 -8.16
CA TYR A 224 1.11 -4.35 -7.30
C TYR A 224 2.37 -4.98 -7.87
N LEU A 225 3.43 -4.18 -7.98
CA LEU A 225 4.75 -4.49 -8.51
C LEU A 225 5.78 -4.29 -7.40
N THR A 226 6.53 -5.33 -7.06
CA THR A 226 7.34 -5.42 -5.84
C THR A 226 8.85 -5.34 -6.07
N GLY A 227 9.30 -5.56 -7.30
CA GLY A 227 10.72 -5.80 -7.58
C GLY A 227 11.67 -4.65 -7.26
N LEU A 228 11.17 -3.39 -7.19
CA LEU A 228 12.03 -2.26 -6.84
C LEU A 228 12.37 -2.29 -5.34
N ASP A 229 11.39 -2.48 -4.46
CA ASP A 229 11.59 -2.61 -3.02
C ASP A 229 12.61 -3.71 -2.69
N THR A 230 12.41 -4.91 -3.26
CA THR A 230 13.32 -6.04 -3.09
C THR A 230 14.76 -5.69 -3.51
N GLU A 231 14.93 -4.98 -4.64
CA GLU A 231 16.27 -4.59 -5.10
C GLU A 231 16.84 -3.44 -4.25
N GLU A 232 16.02 -2.51 -3.77
CA GLU A 232 16.47 -1.42 -2.91
C GLU A 232 16.91 -1.91 -1.53
N HIS A 233 16.26 -2.94 -0.98
CA HIS A 233 16.77 -3.63 0.20
C HIS A 233 18.16 -4.25 -0.04
N ALA A 234 18.34 -4.92 -1.18
CA ALA A 234 19.58 -5.64 -1.49
C ALA A 234 20.73 -4.74 -1.91
N SER A 235 20.46 -3.61 -2.57
CA SER A 235 21.49 -2.80 -3.24
C SER A 235 21.48 -1.32 -2.84
N GLY A 236 20.50 -0.88 -2.08
CA GLY A 236 20.25 0.51 -1.69
C GLY A 236 19.49 1.31 -2.76
N PRO A 237 18.80 2.38 -2.34
CA PRO A 237 18.06 3.26 -3.23
C PRO A 237 19.04 3.99 -4.20
N PHE A 238 18.59 4.15 -5.45
CA PHE A 238 19.37 4.75 -6.54
C PHE A 238 20.69 4.03 -6.90
N SER A 239 20.89 2.81 -6.43
CA SER A 239 21.99 1.99 -6.93
C SER A 239 21.81 1.69 -8.43
N PRO A 240 22.89 1.32 -9.15
CA PRO A 240 22.76 0.94 -10.56
C PRO A 240 21.74 -0.19 -10.80
N LYS A 241 21.62 -1.13 -9.87
CA LYS A 241 20.66 -2.24 -9.96
C LYS A 241 19.23 -1.79 -9.68
N SER A 242 19.01 -0.97 -8.65
CA SER A 242 17.70 -0.39 -8.34
C SER A 242 17.23 0.49 -9.50
N ASN A 243 18.12 1.28 -10.10
CA ASN A 243 17.81 2.07 -11.28
C ASN A 243 17.42 1.20 -12.48
N GLN A 244 18.16 0.14 -12.76
CA GLN A 244 17.84 -0.80 -13.84
C GLN A 244 16.50 -1.50 -13.61
N THR A 245 16.20 -1.86 -12.36
CA THR A 245 14.92 -2.45 -11.98
C THR A 245 13.77 -1.47 -12.22
N LEU A 246 13.90 -0.21 -11.80
CA LEU A 246 12.88 0.81 -12.03
C LEU A 246 12.68 1.11 -13.53
N GLU A 247 13.72 1.11 -14.35
CA GLU A 247 13.61 1.27 -15.80
C GLU A 247 12.80 0.11 -16.46
N ARG A 248 12.93 -1.11 -15.94
CA ARG A 248 12.09 -2.24 -16.38
C ARG A 248 10.63 -2.07 -15.93
N LEU A 249 10.41 -1.65 -14.69
CA LEU A 249 9.07 -1.37 -14.16
C LEU A 249 8.39 -0.23 -14.90
N ASP A 250 9.12 0.80 -15.32
CA ASP A 250 8.60 1.87 -16.17
C ASP A 250 7.98 1.33 -17.47
N ALA A 251 8.63 0.36 -18.11
CA ALA A 251 8.09 -0.28 -19.32
C ALA A 251 6.81 -1.08 -19.01
N LEU A 252 6.73 -1.73 -17.85
CA LEU A 252 5.51 -2.44 -17.42
C LEU A 252 4.36 -1.45 -17.16
N VAL A 253 4.62 -0.34 -16.47
CA VAL A 253 3.64 0.73 -16.23
C VAL A 253 3.12 1.28 -17.56
N GLY A 254 4.00 1.51 -18.55
CA GLY A 254 3.60 1.90 -19.90
C GLY A 254 2.68 0.89 -20.58
N SER A 255 2.99 -0.39 -20.45
CA SER A 255 2.19 -1.48 -21.03
C SER A 255 0.81 -1.60 -20.35
N LEU A 256 0.74 -1.47 -19.03
CA LEU A 256 -0.50 -1.48 -18.26
C LEU A 256 -1.38 -0.26 -18.61
N ARG A 257 -0.80 0.94 -18.73
CA ARG A 257 -1.49 2.15 -19.19
C ARG A 257 -2.09 1.97 -20.58
N ALA A 258 -1.30 1.45 -21.51
CA ALA A 258 -1.76 1.22 -22.88
C ALA A 258 -2.90 0.17 -22.93
N ALA A 259 -2.82 -0.88 -22.11
CA ALA A 259 -3.89 -1.87 -22.00
C ALA A 259 -5.17 -1.28 -21.42
N ALA A 260 -5.07 -0.42 -20.40
CA ALA A 260 -6.21 0.27 -19.80
C ALA A 260 -6.89 1.20 -20.82
N GLU A 261 -6.11 2.00 -21.56
CA GLU A 261 -6.66 2.88 -22.62
C GLU A 261 -7.31 2.08 -23.75
N LYS A 262 -6.72 0.95 -24.16
CA LYS A 262 -7.33 0.04 -25.15
C LYS A 262 -8.66 -0.56 -24.67
N ALA A 263 -8.73 -0.92 -23.37
CA ALA A 263 -9.94 -1.52 -22.78
C ALA A 263 -11.07 -0.50 -22.59
N ALA A 264 -10.74 0.76 -22.30
CA ALA A 264 -11.72 1.83 -22.06
C ALA A 264 -11.26 3.16 -22.71
N PRO A 265 -11.30 3.28 -24.06
CA PRO A 265 -10.76 4.42 -24.78
C PRO A 265 -11.40 5.74 -24.32
N GLY A 266 -10.57 6.71 -23.90
CA GLY A 266 -11.00 8.02 -23.39
C GLY A 266 -11.77 7.97 -22.06
N ARG A 267 -11.84 6.81 -21.39
CA ARG A 267 -12.56 6.61 -20.11
C ARG A 267 -11.71 5.94 -19.06
N ALA A 268 -10.48 5.57 -19.38
CA ALA A 268 -9.54 4.98 -18.44
C ALA A 268 -8.91 6.07 -17.56
N THR A 269 -8.98 5.89 -16.25
CA THR A 269 -8.14 6.61 -15.28
C THR A 269 -7.08 5.64 -14.78
N VAL A 270 -5.81 5.99 -14.94
CA VAL A 270 -4.68 5.20 -14.45
C VAL A 270 -3.94 6.02 -13.41
N CYS A 271 -3.84 5.48 -12.21
CA CYS A 271 -3.10 6.06 -11.09
C CYS A 271 -1.90 5.18 -10.77
N VAL A 272 -0.71 5.76 -10.75
CA VAL A 272 0.52 5.12 -10.29
C VAL A 272 0.90 5.71 -8.96
N VAL A 273 1.13 4.86 -7.98
CA VAL A 273 1.50 5.22 -6.61
C VAL A 273 2.71 4.41 -6.16
N SER A 274 3.29 4.80 -5.05
CA SER A 274 4.04 3.90 -4.17
C SER A 274 3.48 4.00 -2.76
N ASP A 275 3.86 3.07 -1.94
CA ASP A 275 3.41 2.93 -0.56
C ASP A 275 4.34 3.68 0.42
N HIS A 276 5.64 3.72 0.14
CA HIS A 276 6.66 4.45 0.90
C HIS A 276 7.83 4.87 0.00
N GLY A 277 8.78 5.58 0.59
CA GLY A 277 10.08 5.83 0.02
C GLY A 277 11.13 4.91 0.65
N PHE A 278 12.41 5.18 0.38
CA PHE A 278 13.56 4.39 0.83
C PHE A 278 14.71 5.27 1.34
N ALA A 279 15.47 4.75 2.30
CA ALA A 279 16.71 5.35 2.79
C ALA A 279 17.84 4.32 2.77
N ALA A 280 19.07 4.77 2.52
CA ALA A 280 20.26 3.92 2.64
C ALA A 280 20.51 3.51 4.09
N VAL A 281 21.05 2.32 4.31
CA VAL A 281 21.36 1.75 5.62
C VAL A 281 22.85 1.46 5.74
N GLU A 282 23.40 1.75 6.92
CA GLU A 282 24.80 1.55 7.27
C GLU A 282 24.98 0.64 8.50
N HIS A 283 23.93 0.54 9.34
CA HIS A 283 23.97 -0.20 10.62
C HIS A 283 22.64 -0.85 10.95
N ASP A 284 22.71 -2.04 11.55
CA ASP A 284 21.59 -2.69 12.25
C ASP A 284 21.59 -2.29 13.72
N VAL A 285 20.41 -1.99 14.28
CA VAL A 285 20.19 -1.74 15.71
C VAL A 285 19.35 -2.86 16.31
N ASN A 286 19.96 -3.65 17.19
CA ASN A 286 19.31 -4.77 17.83
C ASN A 286 18.77 -4.41 19.22
N LEU A 287 17.65 -3.72 19.29
CA LEU A 287 17.03 -3.36 20.58
C LEU A 287 16.59 -4.58 21.40
N TYR A 288 16.40 -5.75 20.80
CA TYR A 288 16.11 -6.99 21.53
C TYR A 288 17.21 -7.34 22.52
N ALA A 289 18.49 -7.13 22.18
CA ALA A 289 19.60 -7.36 23.08
C ALA A 289 19.49 -6.50 24.35
N ALA A 290 19.22 -5.20 24.20
CA ALA A 290 19.06 -4.28 25.32
C ALA A 290 17.84 -4.60 26.21
N PHE A 291 16.69 -4.98 25.57
CA PHE A 291 15.49 -5.39 26.30
C PHE A 291 15.69 -6.67 27.08
N ARG A 292 16.39 -7.64 26.50
CA ARG A 292 16.76 -8.90 27.20
C ARG A 292 17.68 -8.65 28.37
N GLU A 293 18.73 -7.85 28.19
CA GLU A 293 19.67 -7.49 29.27
C GLU A 293 18.96 -6.77 30.41
N ALA A 294 17.99 -5.89 30.08
CA ALA A 294 17.16 -5.21 31.06
C ALA A 294 16.11 -6.11 31.73
N GLY A 295 16.01 -7.40 31.37
CA GLY A 295 15.06 -8.37 31.94
C GLY A 295 13.59 -8.02 31.62
N LEU A 296 13.35 -7.44 30.44
CA LEU A 296 12.01 -7.11 29.92
C LEU A 296 11.35 -8.30 29.25
N PHE A 297 12.13 -9.29 28.81
CA PHE A 297 11.68 -10.63 28.41
C PHE A 297 12.75 -11.69 28.72
N GLY A 298 12.31 -12.93 28.86
CA GLY A 298 13.18 -14.10 29.09
C GLY A 298 13.21 -15.00 27.87
N VAL A 299 14.31 -15.79 27.75
CA VAL A 299 14.44 -16.86 26.75
C VAL A 299 14.90 -18.14 27.41
N ASP A 300 14.52 -19.28 26.85
CA ASP A 300 15.03 -20.61 27.26
C ASP A 300 16.41 -20.93 26.62
N LYS A 301 16.89 -22.14 26.87
CA LYS A 301 18.15 -22.64 26.29
C LYS A 301 18.17 -22.72 24.76
N ASP A 302 17.01 -22.76 24.14
CA ASP A 302 16.84 -22.87 22.69
C ASP A 302 16.53 -21.48 22.07
N ASN A 303 16.76 -20.38 22.80
CA ASN A 303 16.43 -18.98 22.44
C ASN A 303 14.94 -18.72 22.15
N LYS A 304 14.03 -19.52 22.72
CA LYS A 304 12.59 -19.25 22.61
C LYS A 304 12.15 -18.34 23.74
N VAL A 305 11.35 -17.33 23.42
CA VAL A 305 10.79 -16.38 24.40
C VAL A 305 9.84 -17.14 25.34
N THR A 306 10.14 -17.10 26.63
CA THR A 306 9.37 -17.79 27.69
C THR A 306 8.32 -16.90 28.30
N ASP A 307 8.75 -15.71 28.76
CA ASP A 307 7.93 -14.69 29.38
C ASP A 307 8.34 -13.31 28.86
N TRP A 308 7.44 -12.36 28.94
CA TRP A 308 7.73 -10.99 28.53
C TRP A 308 6.91 -9.99 29.36
N LYS A 309 7.51 -8.83 29.61
CA LYS A 309 6.90 -7.65 30.23
C LYS A 309 6.76 -6.52 29.24
N ALA A 310 7.78 -6.35 28.40
CA ALA A 310 7.78 -5.47 27.24
C ALA A 310 8.46 -6.15 26.06
N MET A 311 7.91 -5.97 24.85
CA MET A 311 8.39 -6.57 23.62
C MET A 311 8.33 -5.56 22.47
N LEU A 312 9.26 -5.71 21.53
CA LEU A 312 9.33 -4.89 20.33
C LEU A 312 8.41 -5.43 19.23
N TRP A 313 7.85 -4.54 18.46
CA TRP A 313 7.18 -4.79 17.18
C TRP A 313 7.90 -3.98 16.12
N PRO A 314 8.94 -4.54 15.48
CA PRO A 314 9.81 -3.82 14.55
C PRO A 314 9.09 -3.47 13.25
N ALA A 315 9.40 -2.29 12.75
CA ALA A 315 8.86 -1.72 11.51
C ALA A 315 9.99 -1.10 10.64
N GLY A 316 11.09 -1.84 10.43
CA GLY A 316 12.23 -1.35 9.62
C GLY A 316 12.98 -0.19 10.32
N GLY A 317 12.79 1.04 9.87
CA GLY A 317 13.40 2.26 10.47
C GLY A 317 12.77 2.70 11.79
N SER A 318 11.84 1.93 12.36
CA SER A 318 11.23 2.20 13.67
C SER A 318 10.82 0.90 14.36
N ALA A 319 10.41 0.99 15.64
CA ALA A 319 9.83 -0.13 16.37
C ALA A 319 8.81 0.35 17.40
N ALA A 320 7.63 -0.25 17.41
CA ALA A 320 6.68 -0.07 18.49
C ALA A 320 7.09 -0.91 19.71
N VAL A 321 6.85 -0.37 20.91
CA VAL A 321 7.11 -1.08 22.18
C VAL A 321 5.78 -1.40 22.83
N MET A 322 5.51 -2.69 22.95
CA MET A 322 4.30 -3.24 23.54
C MET A 322 4.55 -3.66 24.98
N LEU A 323 3.63 -3.39 25.90
CA LEU A 323 3.65 -3.90 27.27
C LEU A 323 2.68 -5.08 27.39
N ALA A 324 3.07 -6.11 28.14
CA ALA A 324 2.21 -7.26 28.45
C ALA A 324 0.96 -6.83 29.23
N ASP A 325 1.14 -5.94 30.20
CA ASP A 325 0.06 -5.18 30.83
C ASP A 325 0.21 -3.70 30.48
N PRO A 326 -0.68 -3.14 29.65
CA PRO A 326 -0.63 -1.71 29.29
C PRO A 326 -0.75 -0.75 30.49
N LYS A 327 -1.18 -1.24 31.66
CA LYS A 327 -1.36 -0.44 32.88
C LYS A 327 -0.18 -0.57 33.84
N ASP A 328 0.82 -1.39 33.54
CA ASP A 328 2.01 -1.56 34.39
C ASP A 328 2.94 -0.34 34.26
N GLU A 329 2.72 0.65 35.12
CA GLU A 329 3.52 1.86 35.13
C GLU A 329 4.97 1.65 35.59
N GLN A 330 5.27 0.57 36.33
CA GLN A 330 6.64 0.24 36.72
C GLN A 330 7.43 -0.27 35.52
N VAL A 331 6.84 -1.19 34.73
CA VAL A 331 7.45 -1.66 33.48
C VAL A 331 7.58 -0.52 32.49
N ARG A 332 6.54 0.34 32.36
CA ARG A 332 6.58 1.52 31.49
C ARG A 332 7.75 2.45 31.84
N ALA A 333 7.93 2.76 33.12
CA ALA A 333 9.03 3.61 33.59
C ALA A 333 10.41 2.98 33.33
N ARG A 334 10.54 1.65 33.51
CA ARG A 334 11.79 0.91 33.22
C ARG A 334 12.11 0.95 31.74
N VAL A 335 11.12 0.70 30.87
CA VAL A 335 11.28 0.81 29.41
C VAL A 335 11.70 2.22 29.02
N LYS A 336 11.02 3.24 29.55
CA LYS A 336 11.36 4.64 29.27
C LYS A 336 12.80 4.97 29.64
N ALA A 337 13.24 4.57 30.84
CA ALA A 337 14.60 4.80 31.31
C ALA A 337 15.66 4.09 30.44
N LEU A 338 15.37 2.85 29.99
CA LEU A 338 16.24 2.12 29.06
C LEU A 338 16.35 2.86 27.72
N LEU A 339 15.21 3.25 27.15
CA LEU A 339 15.18 3.93 25.85
C LEU A 339 15.86 5.30 25.93
N ASP A 340 15.66 6.06 27.01
CA ASP A 340 16.34 7.34 27.22
C ASP A 340 17.85 7.17 27.32
N LYS A 341 18.33 6.13 28.01
CA LYS A 341 19.75 5.80 28.08
C LYS A 341 20.31 5.52 26.70
N LEU A 342 19.65 4.65 25.91
CA LEU A 342 20.09 4.32 24.55
C LEU A 342 20.05 5.57 23.64
N ALA A 343 19.02 6.40 23.73
CA ALA A 343 18.91 7.62 22.93
C ALA A 343 19.97 8.68 23.29
N SER A 344 20.56 8.61 24.50
CA SER A 344 21.65 9.52 24.92
C SER A 344 22.99 9.18 24.25
N GLU A 345 23.12 7.96 23.71
CA GLU A 345 24.31 7.52 22.97
C GLU A 345 24.10 7.67 21.47
N PRO A 346 24.76 8.64 20.80
CA PRO A 346 24.56 8.88 19.37
C PRO A 346 24.83 7.67 18.46
N ALA A 347 25.72 6.77 18.90
CA ALA A 347 26.09 5.57 18.16
C ALA A 347 24.99 4.48 18.17
N ASP A 348 24.00 4.57 19.08
CA ASP A 348 22.91 3.58 19.17
C ASP A 348 21.81 3.85 18.14
N GLY A 349 21.93 4.89 17.32
CA GLY A 349 21.08 5.11 16.14
C GLY A 349 19.65 5.56 16.44
N ILE A 350 19.28 5.81 17.71
CA ILE A 350 17.96 6.30 18.06
C ILE A 350 17.86 7.79 17.73
N ASP A 351 16.84 8.18 16.98
CA ASP A 351 16.51 9.57 16.66
C ASP A 351 15.58 10.17 17.71
N ARG A 352 14.48 9.47 17.99
CA ARG A 352 13.44 9.95 18.89
C ARG A 352 12.63 8.81 19.48
N ILE A 353 12.15 9.02 20.70
CA ILE A 353 11.17 8.15 21.36
C ILE A 353 9.84 8.90 21.41
N TRP A 354 8.82 8.32 20.76
CA TRP A 354 7.47 8.87 20.75
C TRP A 354 6.67 8.29 21.91
N SER A 355 5.91 9.14 22.58
CA SER A 355 4.93 8.74 23.57
C SER A 355 3.69 8.13 22.94
N GLN A 356 2.87 7.46 23.74
CA GLN A 356 1.59 6.93 23.28
C GLN A 356 0.65 8.02 22.74
N GLU A 357 0.69 9.23 23.34
CA GLU A 357 -0.11 10.36 22.87
C GLU A 357 0.34 10.85 21.49
N GLU A 358 1.64 10.96 21.26
CA GLU A 358 2.19 11.34 19.95
C GLU A 358 1.84 10.29 18.87
N MET A 359 1.87 9.00 19.22
CA MET A 359 1.44 7.94 18.30
C MET A 359 -0.04 8.01 17.95
N ARG A 360 -0.91 8.37 18.92
CA ARG A 360 -2.33 8.60 18.65
C ARG A 360 -2.54 9.77 17.70
N GLN A 361 -1.80 10.86 17.88
CA GLN A 361 -1.82 12.01 16.97
C GLN A 361 -1.27 11.66 15.60
N GLY A 362 -0.20 10.85 15.53
CA GLY A 362 0.37 10.28 14.32
C GLY A 362 -0.50 9.19 13.69
N ARG A 363 -1.57 8.73 14.38
CA ARG A 363 -2.53 7.71 13.91
C ARG A 363 -1.91 6.37 13.56
N GLY A 364 -0.78 6.04 14.22
CA GLY A 364 -0.11 4.74 14.13
C GLY A 364 -0.54 3.80 15.25
N PHE A 365 0.37 3.05 15.80
CA PHE A 365 0.22 2.01 16.83
C PHE A 365 -0.58 2.45 18.09
N PRO A 366 -1.91 2.31 18.17
CA PRO A 366 -2.72 2.91 19.23
C PRO A 366 -2.49 2.27 20.62
N ASN A 367 -1.99 1.00 20.63
CA ASN A 367 -1.80 0.22 21.86
C ASN A 367 -0.33 0.13 22.30
N ALA A 368 0.60 0.72 21.55
CA ALA A 368 2.00 0.74 21.94
C ALA A 368 2.24 1.74 23.08
N ALA A 369 3.17 1.40 23.96
CA ALA A 369 3.60 2.30 25.03
C ALA A 369 4.53 3.39 24.51
N PHE A 370 5.42 3.02 23.58
CA PHE A 370 6.38 3.91 22.91
C PHE A 370 6.57 3.49 21.46
N LEU A 371 7.05 4.44 20.64
CA LEU A 371 7.65 4.15 19.34
C LEU A 371 9.10 4.65 19.37
N VAL A 372 10.01 3.79 19.00
CA VAL A 372 11.42 4.16 18.79
C VAL A 372 11.58 4.47 17.30
N SER A 373 11.94 5.71 16.98
CA SER A 373 12.31 6.16 15.64
C SER A 373 13.81 6.12 15.50
N LEU A 374 14.34 5.49 14.45
CA LEU A 374 15.76 5.44 14.19
C LEU A 374 16.21 6.61 13.31
N LYS A 375 17.49 6.94 13.39
CA LYS A 375 18.16 7.84 12.44
C LYS A 375 18.22 7.18 11.07
N ILE A 376 18.20 7.97 10.01
CA ILE A 376 18.56 7.49 8.67
C ILE A 376 19.97 6.87 8.73
N GLY A 377 20.15 5.75 8.06
CA GLY A 377 21.35 4.94 8.13
C GLY A 377 21.29 3.78 9.11
N TYR A 378 20.23 3.69 9.92
CA TYR A 378 20.02 2.62 10.89
C TYR A 378 18.70 1.88 10.64
N GLU A 379 18.70 0.56 10.74
CA GLU A 379 17.49 -0.28 10.70
C GLU A 379 17.37 -1.20 11.90
N MET A 380 16.17 -1.67 12.20
CA MET A 380 15.91 -2.62 13.29
C MET A 380 16.38 -4.03 12.91
N ALA A 381 17.29 -4.59 13.70
CA ALA A 381 17.62 -6.01 13.63
C ALA A 381 16.57 -6.90 14.32
N TYR A 382 16.45 -8.13 13.84
CA TYR A 382 15.52 -9.16 14.34
C TYR A 382 16.28 -10.32 14.98
N SER A 383 17.08 -10.05 16.02
CA SER A 383 17.90 -11.08 16.64
C SER A 383 17.83 -11.05 18.16
N LEU A 384 17.65 -12.22 18.79
CA LEU A 384 17.68 -12.36 20.24
C LEU A 384 19.11 -12.52 20.80
N SER A 385 20.14 -12.63 19.96
CA SER A 385 21.50 -13.01 20.36
C SER A 385 22.63 -12.15 19.80
N MET A 386 22.34 -11.25 18.87
CA MET A 386 23.35 -10.34 18.30
C MET A 386 23.62 -9.14 19.21
N PRO A 387 24.81 -8.50 19.12
CA PRO A 387 25.09 -7.25 19.82
C PRO A 387 24.13 -6.12 19.41
N LEU A 388 24.14 -5.01 20.18
CA LEU A 388 23.24 -3.86 19.96
C LEU A 388 23.42 -3.26 18.58
N ILE A 389 24.65 -3.07 18.11
CA ILE A 389 24.97 -2.50 16.79
C ILE A 389 25.78 -3.51 15.99
N THR A 390 25.40 -3.74 14.74
CA THR A 390 26.11 -4.61 13.79
C THR A 390 26.19 -3.96 12.41
N ALA A 391 26.94 -4.62 11.51
CA ALA A 391 26.89 -4.28 10.08
C ALA A 391 25.48 -4.50 9.54
N PRO A 392 25.07 -3.75 8.50
CA PRO A 392 23.70 -3.78 7.99
C PRO A 392 23.38 -5.11 7.32
N SER A 393 22.17 -5.61 7.56
CA SER A 393 21.63 -6.78 6.85
C SER A 393 21.02 -6.41 5.49
N ASN A 394 20.55 -5.17 5.35
CA ASN A 394 20.09 -4.58 4.10
C ASN A 394 20.89 -3.32 3.78
N LEU A 395 20.95 -2.93 2.50
CA LEU A 395 21.59 -1.68 2.07
C LEU A 395 20.59 -0.52 1.90
N GLY A 396 19.31 -0.81 2.02
CA GLY A 396 18.22 0.16 2.05
C GLY A 396 17.08 -0.32 2.93
N MET A 397 16.35 0.63 3.53
CA MET A 397 15.22 0.36 4.41
C MET A 397 14.19 1.49 4.36
N HIS A 398 12.98 1.13 4.69
CA HIS A 398 11.82 2.01 4.92
C HIS A 398 11.27 1.83 6.35
N GLY A 399 10.02 2.25 6.64
CA GLY A 399 9.43 2.08 7.97
C GLY A 399 9.89 3.11 9.00
N TYR A 400 10.56 4.18 8.56
CA TYR A 400 10.80 5.35 9.40
C TYR A 400 9.52 6.16 9.59
N VAL A 401 9.58 7.18 10.42
CA VAL A 401 8.42 8.06 10.64
C VAL A 401 8.09 8.86 9.37
N PRO A 402 6.80 9.13 9.09
CA PRO A 402 6.36 9.73 7.82
C PRO A 402 6.78 11.20 7.65
N GLU A 403 7.33 11.84 8.67
CA GLU A 403 7.90 13.19 8.60
C GLU A 403 9.23 13.22 7.82
N ARG A 404 9.94 12.09 7.70
CA ARG A 404 11.18 11.99 6.96
C ARG A 404 10.95 12.16 5.46
N ALA A 405 11.74 13.03 4.82
CA ALA A 405 11.64 13.29 3.39
C ALA A 405 11.95 12.03 2.55
N GLU A 406 12.85 11.19 3.04
CA GLU A 406 13.24 9.92 2.43
C GLU A 406 12.07 8.95 2.30
N MET A 407 11.05 9.09 3.16
CA MET A 407 9.85 8.25 3.18
C MET A 407 8.72 8.76 2.28
N ARG A 408 8.90 9.84 1.55
CA ARG A 408 7.90 10.32 0.60
C ARG A 408 7.66 9.28 -0.47
N SER A 409 6.39 8.92 -0.66
CA SER A 409 5.93 8.05 -1.73
C SER A 409 5.40 8.85 -2.92
N SER A 410 5.06 8.16 -3.99
CA SER A 410 4.71 8.73 -5.29
C SER A 410 3.21 8.77 -5.55
N PHE A 411 2.79 9.76 -6.34
CA PHE A 411 1.44 9.85 -6.90
C PHE A 411 1.48 10.49 -8.30
N PHE A 412 1.01 9.73 -9.29
CA PHE A 412 0.86 10.16 -10.68
C PHE A 412 -0.49 9.66 -11.19
N ILE A 413 -1.29 10.52 -11.83
CA ILE A 413 -2.62 10.16 -12.31
C ILE A 413 -2.90 10.75 -13.68
N VAL A 414 -3.46 9.96 -14.57
CA VAL A 414 -3.97 10.38 -15.88
C VAL A 414 -5.39 9.86 -16.07
N GLY A 415 -6.22 10.58 -16.79
CA GLY A 415 -7.58 10.13 -17.09
C GLY A 415 -8.48 11.26 -17.55
N PRO A 416 -9.77 10.96 -17.81
CA PRO A 416 -10.76 11.98 -18.11
C PRO A 416 -10.84 13.00 -16.97
N HIS A 417 -10.92 14.29 -17.35
CA HIS A 417 -11.02 15.41 -16.40
C HIS A 417 -9.79 15.62 -15.49
N ILE A 418 -8.70 14.89 -15.68
CA ILE A 418 -7.44 15.16 -14.98
C ILE A 418 -6.68 16.23 -15.75
N PRO A 419 -6.31 17.36 -15.11
CA PRO A 419 -5.56 18.43 -15.78
C PRO A 419 -4.18 17.94 -16.22
N LYS A 420 -3.77 18.26 -17.44
CA LYS A 420 -2.45 17.90 -17.97
C LYS A 420 -1.37 18.81 -17.40
N GLY A 421 -0.21 18.24 -17.07
CA GLY A 421 0.95 18.95 -16.55
C GLY A 421 0.73 19.57 -15.18
N LYS A 422 -0.29 19.12 -14.42
CA LYS A 422 -0.61 19.64 -13.09
C LYS A 422 0.37 19.11 -12.07
N SER A 423 1.24 19.99 -11.58
CA SER A 423 2.04 19.71 -10.39
C SER A 423 1.27 20.10 -9.14
N LEU A 424 1.20 19.18 -8.19
CA LEU A 424 0.69 19.39 -6.83
C LEU A 424 1.88 19.49 -5.88
N GLU A 425 1.69 20.18 -4.77
CA GLU A 425 2.64 20.13 -3.67
C GLU A 425 2.63 18.76 -2.98
N GLU A 426 3.08 18.65 -1.75
CA GLU A 426 2.93 17.43 -0.96
C GLU A 426 1.45 17.16 -0.67
N ILE A 427 1.00 15.93 -0.89
CA ILE A 427 -0.34 15.46 -0.54
C ILE A 427 -0.28 14.43 0.59
N ASP A 428 -1.40 14.18 1.24
CA ASP A 428 -1.54 13.11 2.24
C ASP A 428 -2.03 11.83 1.55
N MET A 429 -1.42 10.68 1.86
CA MET A 429 -1.76 9.38 1.25
C MET A 429 -3.25 9.04 1.37
N ARG A 430 -3.91 9.46 2.47
CA ARG A 430 -5.33 9.23 2.73
C ARG A 430 -6.26 9.93 1.74
N GLN A 431 -5.76 10.89 0.95
CA GLN A 431 -6.52 11.58 -0.09
C GLN A 431 -6.63 10.74 -1.38
N ILE A 432 -5.79 9.73 -1.56
CA ILE A 432 -5.71 8.96 -2.82
C ILE A 432 -6.96 8.11 -3.03
N ALA A 433 -7.37 7.33 -2.02
CA ALA A 433 -8.58 6.50 -2.13
C ALA A 433 -9.86 7.31 -2.45
N PRO A 434 -10.15 8.46 -1.77
CA PRO A 434 -11.27 9.32 -2.16
C PRO A 434 -11.17 9.85 -3.60
N THR A 435 -9.96 10.17 -4.08
CA THR A 435 -9.73 10.61 -5.47
C THR A 435 -10.13 9.52 -6.48
N LEU A 436 -9.77 8.27 -6.19
CA LEU A 436 -10.16 7.14 -7.04
C LEU A 436 -11.64 6.80 -6.93
N ALA A 437 -12.26 6.99 -5.75
CA ALA A 437 -13.70 6.86 -5.56
C ALA A 437 -14.47 7.88 -6.41
N ASP A 438 -14.00 9.13 -6.47
CA ASP A 438 -14.57 10.15 -7.34
C ASP A 438 -14.46 9.77 -8.82
N ALA A 439 -13.30 9.25 -9.26
CA ALA A 439 -13.12 8.78 -10.63
C ALA A 439 -14.02 7.57 -10.99
N LEU A 440 -14.41 6.76 -9.99
CA LEU A 440 -15.38 5.67 -10.13
C LEU A 440 -16.83 6.13 -9.96
N HIS A 441 -17.08 7.39 -9.59
CA HIS A 441 -18.40 7.92 -9.24
C HIS A 441 -19.09 7.16 -8.10
N ILE A 442 -18.31 6.70 -7.09
CA ILE A 442 -18.80 5.99 -5.93
C ILE A 442 -18.47 6.73 -4.63
N LYS A 443 -19.19 6.41 -3.55
CA LYS A 443 -18.91 6.92 -2.21
C LYS A 443 -18.01 5.93 -1.46
N LEU A 444 -16.91 6.41 -0.91
CA LEU A 444 -16.05 5.65 -0.02
C LEU A 444 -16.34 6.04 1.44
N ALA A 445 -16.97 5.15 2.18
CA ALA A 445 -17.21 5.36 3.60
C ALA A 445 -15.93 5.09 4.41
N GLY A 446 -15.69 5.90 5.43
CA GLY A 446 -14.56 5.70 6.35
C GLY A 446 -13.28 6.44 5.97
N ALA A 447 -13.17 7.03 4.81
CA ALA A 447 -12.05 7.92 4.48
C ALA A 447 -11.97 9.10 5.47
N GLU A 448 -10.76 9.52 5.82
CA GLU A 448 -10.53 10.58 6.82
C GLU A 448 -10.34 11.95 6.19
N LEU A 449 -9.99 12.00 4.92
CA LEU A 449 -9.77 13.23 4.15
C LEU A 449 -10.62 13.22 2.88
N GLY A 450 -10.80 14.40 2.29
CA GLY A 450 -11.37 14.55 0.96
C GLY A 450 -10.36 14.15 -0.14
N PRO A 451 -10.80 14.16 -1.43
CA PRO A 451 -9.94 13.86 -2.56
C PRO A 451 -8.81 14.89 -2.73
N VAL A 452 -7.82 14.52 -3.51
CA VAL A 452 -6.74 15.42 -3.94
C VAL A 452 -7.35 16.57 -4.75
N PRO A 453 -6.96 17.85 -4.53
CA PRO A 453 -7.49 19.00 -5.25
C PRO A 453 -6.90 19.08 -6.68
N LEU A 454 -7.46 18.31 -7.58
CA LEU A 454 -7.00 18.23 -8.97
C LEU A 454 -7.46 19.42 -9.84
N HIS A 455 -8.44 20.18 -9.39
CA HIS A 455 -9.04 21.33 -10.10
C HIS A 455 -8.61 22.65 -9.52
#